data_4382bac3755082ca458fda5575f5464b
#
_entry.id   4382bac3755082ca458fda5575f5464b
#
_cell.length_a   1.000
_cell.length_b   1.000
_cell.length_c   1.000
_cell.angle_alpha   90.00
_cell.angle_beta   90.00
_cell.angle_gamma   90.00
#
_symmetry.space_group_name_H-M   'P 1'
#
loop_
_entity.id
_entity.type
_entity.pdbx_description
1 polymer ?
#
loop_
_entity_poly.entity_id
_entity_poly.type
_entity_poly.pdbx_seq_one_letter_code
_entity_poly.pdbx_strand_id
1 'polypeptide(L)'
;MENKIYPLEFKGMKIDPIIFTQGFVPGCDISICHGQCCDRGVLMDKEYKNIIMMFKEKIKEVMTEEQIKDESLWFDDNIEPDKDFPSGFSIGTEVYTDSKGNTQCIFKDKNDFCSIQVMSTKYNMHKWSIKPKYCIFYPLTIVDNILTYDTEHSVDLNYCGVNHPENFSQPVFEAMREEIIFVLGDECYNFLHEYYMKNYKQKFQIQIPEIIHKTNIR
;
A
#
# COMPACT_ATOMS: atom_id res chain seq x y z
N MET A 1 -15.29 17.10 -15.12
CA MET A 1 -13.97 16.68 -14.56
C MET A 1 -13.04 17.88 -14.73
N GLU A 2 -12.60 18.50 -13.66
CA GLU A 2 -11.58 19.55 -13.72
C GLU A 2 -10.31 18.97 -14.31
N ASN A 3 -9.70 19.67 -15.29
CA ASN A 3 -8.40 19.29 -15.84
C ASN A 3 -7.33 19.49 -14.78
N LYS A 4 -7.08 18.43 -13.97
CA LYS A 4 -6.00 18.46 -12.97
C LYS A 4 -4.65 18.54 -13.69
N ILE A 5 -3.89 19.60 -13.41
CA ILE A 5 -2.55 19.80 -13.98
C ILE A 5 -1.54 19.06 -13.10
N TYR A 6 -0.76 18.17 -13.72
CA TYR A 6 0.35 17.47 -13.08
C TYR A 6 1.66 18.16 -13.47
N PRO A 7 2.22 19.00 -12.60
CA PRO A 7 3.39 19.84 -12.94
C PRO A 7 4.71 19.06 -12.94
N LEU A 8 4.69 17.82 -12.50
CA LEU A 8 5.86 16.98 -12.35
C LEU A 8 5.67 15.66 -13.08
N GLU A 9 6.73 15.21 -13.76
CA GLU A 9 6.75 13.94 -14.50
C GLU A 9 8.11 13.26 -14.29
N PHE A 10 8.11 11.96 -14.06
CA PHE A 10 9.30 11.12 -13.98
C PHE A 10 9.21 9.98 -15.00
N LYS A 11 10.08 10.00 -16.01
CA LYS A 11 10.14 8.97 -17.08
C LYS A 11 8.78 8.64 -17.71
N GLY A 12 7.98 9.68 -17.97
CA GLY A 12 6.64 9.54 -18.55
C GLY A 12 5.52 9.34 -17.52
N MET A 13 5.82 8.95 -16.28
CA MET A 13 4.83 8.86 -15.21
C MET A 13 4.57 10.24 -14.61
N LYS A 14 3.32 10.67 -14.60
CA LYS A 14 2.90 11.91 -13.95
C LYS A 14 2.88 11.75 -12.43
N ILE A 15 3.17 12.84 -11.72
CA ILE A 15 3.20 12.84 -10.26
C ILE A 15 2.12 13.78 -9.74
N ASP A 16 1.20 13.25 -8.96
CA ASP A 16 0.18 14.04 -8.28
C ASP A 16 0.80 14.78 -7.08
N PRO A 17 0.69 16.11 -7.01
CA PRO A 17 1.18 16.88 -5.87
C PRO A 17 0.65 16.45 -4.50
N ILE A 18 -0.46 15.72 -4.47
CA ILE A 18 -1.07 15.22 -3.23
C ILE A 18 -0.08 14.39 -2.42
N ILE A 19 0.84 13.65 -3.05
CA ILE A 19 1.83 12.83 -2.32
C ILE A 19 2.78 13.66 -1.45
N PHE A 20 2.95 14.95 -1.77
CA PHE A 20 3.79 15.88 -1.01
C PHE A 20 3.03 16.66 0.07
N THR A 21 1.71 16.68 0.01
CA THR A 21 0.85 17.47 0.89
C THR A 21 -0.02 16.63 1.80
N GLN A 22 -0.37 15.41 1.38
CA GLN A 22 -1.10 14.46 2.21
C GLN A 22 -0.19 13.98 3.35
N GLY A 23 -0.60 14.25 4.58
CA GLY A 23 0.06 13.74 5.78
C GLY A 23 -0.12 12.23 5.93
N PHE A 24 0.85 11.59 6.58
CA PHE A 24 0.81 10.17 6.89
C PHE A 24 1.49 9.86 8.22
N VAL A 25 1.18 8.70 8.78
CA VAL A 25 1.81 8.17 9.99
C VAL A 25 3.31 7.94 9.77
N PRO A 26 4.14 7.92 10.83
CA PRO A 26 5.60 7.76 10.69
C PRO A 26 6.01 6.38 10.17
N GLY A 27 5.09 5.43 10.10
CA GLY A 27 5.28 4.07 9.58
C GLY A 27 4.07 3.21 9.87
N CYS A 28 3.93 2.08 9.17
CA CYS A 28 2.89 1.10 9.45
C CYS A 28 3.13 0.43 10.81
N ASP A 29 2.12 0.47 11.69
CA ASP A 29 2.09 -0.26 12.95
C ASP A 29 0.87 -1.17 13.00
N ILE A 30 1.08 -2.46 12.68
CA ILE A 30 0.00 -3.45 12.65
C ILE A 30 -0.55 -3.76 14.05
N SER A 31 0.17 -3.44 15.13
CA SER A 31 -0.35 -3.59 16.48
C SER A 31 -1.47 -2.57 16.79
N ILE A 32 -1.53 -1.49 16.03
CA ILE A 32 -2.55 -0.43 16.15
C ILE A 32 -3.63 -0.61 15.06
N CYS A 33 -3.22 -0.73 13.79
CA CYS A 33 -4.16 -0.72 12.66
C CYS A 33 -4.71 -2.11 12.31
N HIS A 34 -4.14 -3.19 12.88
CA HIS A 34 -4.55 -4.57 12.58
C HIS A 34 -4.57 -4.91 11.09
N GLY A 35 -3.73 -4.23 10.29
CA GLY A 35 -3.63 -4.47 8.85
C GLY A 35 -4.92 -4.25 8.08
N GLN A 36 -5.74 -3.26 8.43
CA GLN A 36 -7.03 -2.96 7.78
C GLN A 36 -6.95 -2.80 6.27
N CYS A 37 -5.82 -2.32 5.74
CA CYS A 37 -5.62 -2.24 4.29
C CYS A 37 -5.66 -3.62 3.58
N CYS A 38 -5.56 -4.72 4.33
CA CYS A 38 -5.65 -6.09 3.82
C CYS A 38 -7.04 -6.73 4.01
N ASP A 39 -8.05 -5.99 4.48
CA ASP A 39 -9.36 -6.58 4.78
C ASP A 39 -10.23 -6.81 3.54
N ARG A 40 -9.88 -6.18 2.42
CA ARG A 40 -10.65 -6.24 1.15
C ARG A 40 -9.94 -7.02 0.04
N GLY A 41 -8.82 -7.69 0.33
CA GLY A 41 -7.98 -8.28 -0.71
C GLY A 41 -7.22 -7.23 -1.53
N VAL A 42 -6.73 -7.61 -2.69
CA VAL A 42 -6.01 -6.70 -3.60
C VAL A 42 -6.22 -7.10 -5.05
N LEU A 43 -6.38 -6.12 -5.93
CA LEU A 43 -6.25 -6.31 -7.38
C LEU A 43 -4.76 -6.30 -7.76
N MET A 44 -4.37 -7.22 -8.63
CA MET A 44 -3.00 -7.33 -9.13
C MET A 44 -2.99 -7.75 -10.59
N ASP A 45 -1.86 -7.57 -11.27
CA ASP A 45 -1.66 -8.12 -12.62
C ASP A 45 -1.95 -9.62 -12.64
N LYS A 46 -2.77 -10.06 -13.57
CA LYS A 46 -3.17 -11.48 -13.63
C LYS A 46 -1.96 -12.44 -13.74
N GLU A 47 -0.87 -12.02 -14.39
CA GLU A 47 0.35 -12.83 -14.48
C GLU A 47 1.07 -12.96 -13.12
N TYR A 48 0.81 -12.06 -12.20
CA TYR A 48 1.39 -12.14 -10.86
C TYR A 48 0.85 -13.31 -10.04
N LYS A 49 -0.38 -13.78 -10.34
CA LYS A 49 -0.92 -15.03 -9.80
C LYS A 49 0.06 -16.19 -10.01
N ASN A 50 0.64 -16.30 -11.21
CA ASN A 50 1.59 -17.37 -11.53
C ASN A 50 2.84 -17.30 -10.64
N ILE A 51 3.33 -16.10 -10.34
CA ILE A 51 4.48 -15.91 -9.44
C ILE A 51 4.14 -16.40 -8.03
N ILE A 52 2.99 -16.01 -7.47
CA ILE A 52 2.55 -16.47 -6.14
C ILE A 52 2.39 -18.01 -6.15
N MET A 53 1.77 -18.58 -7.18
CA MET A 53 1.54 -20.02 -7.31
C MET A 53 2.83 -20.85 -7.39
N MET A 54 3.93 -20.29 -7.90
CA MET A 54 5.25 -20.96 -7.85
C MET A 54 5.73 -21.21 -6.43
N PHE A 55 5.26 -20.41 -5.45
CA PHE A 55 5.63 -20.51 -4.04
C PHE A 55 4.52 -21.11 -3.16
N LYS A 56 3.44 -21.62 -3.74
CA LYS A 56 2.24 -22.04 -3.00
C LYS A 56 2.51 -22.99 -1.83
N GLU A 57 3.37 -24.01 -2.00
CA GLU A 57 3.66 -24.95 -0.92
C GLU A 57 4.40 -24.27 0.24
N LYS A 58 5.33 -23.37 -0.05
CA LYS A 58 6.03 -22.58 0.97
C LYS A 58 5.12 -21.57 1.67
N ILE A 59 4.15 -21.02 0.95
CA ILE A 59 3.13 -20.13 1.53
C ILE A 59 2.25 -20.93 2.48
N LYS A 60 1.77 -22.12 2.08
CA LYS A 60 0.97 -23.02 2.92
C LYS A 60 1.66 -23.42 4.22
N GLU A 61 3.00 -23.56 4.22
CA GLU A 61 3.78 -23.87 5.41
C GLU A 61 3.74 -22.79 6.49
N VAL A 62 3.45 -21.55 6.13
CA VAL A 62 3.39 -20.42 7.06
C VAL A 62 1.96 -19.94 7.31
N MET A 63 0.99 -20.41 6.54
CA MET A 63 -0.42 -20.13 6.76
C MET A 63 -0.92 -20.81 8.05
N THR A 64 -1.71 -20.08 8.83
CA THR A 64 -2.36 -20.57 10.05
C THR A 64 -3.52 -21.52 9.72
N GLU A 65 -4.09 -22.17 10.74
CA GLU A 65 -5.20 -23.12 10.56
C GLU A 65 -6.51 -22.43 10.13
N GLU A 66 -6.66 -21.15 10.46
CA GLU A 66 -7.85 -20.38 10.09
C GLU A 66 -7.88 -19.97 8.63
N GLN A 67 -6.69 -19.91 7.97
CA GLN A 67 -6.59 -19.52 6.57
C GLN A 67 -6.94 -20.69 5.64
N ILE A 68 -7.52 -20.38 4.49
CA ILE A 68 -7.86 -21.37 3.46
C ILE A 68 -6.61 -21.78 2.70
N LYS A 69 -6.16 -23.02 2.91
CA LYS A 69 -4.94 -23.57 2.29
C LYS A 69 -5.15 -24.17 0.91
N ASP A 70 -6.39 -24.28 0.47
CA ASP A 70 -6.71 -24.68 -0.91
C ASP A 70 -6.37 -23.53 -1.86
N GLU A 71 -5.31 -23.69 -2.61
CA GLU A 71 -4.83 -22.65 -3.54
C GLU A 71 -5.78 -22.35 -4.70
N SER A 72 -6.72 -23.25 -4.99
CA SER A 72 -7.76 -22.96 -6.00
C SER A 72 -8.74 -21.86 -5.57
N LEU A 73 -8.76 -21.56 -4.27
CA LEU A 73 -9.60 -20.53 -3.65
C LEU A 73 -8.82 -19.26 -3.25
N TRP A 74 -7.61 -19.08 -3.73
CA TRP A 74 -6.80 -17.89 -3.34
C TRP A 74 -7.08 -16.66 -4.17
N PHE A 75 -7.65 -16.84 -5.36
CA PHE A 75 -7.85 -15.76 -6.32
C PHE A 75 -9.25 -15.82 -6.88
N ASP A 76 -9.80 -14.63 -7.13
CA ASP A 76 -11.04 -14.47 -7.86
C ASP A 76 -10.98 -15.18 -9.24
N ASP A 77 -12.11 -15.72 -9.68
CA ASP A 77 -12.24 -16.25 -11.04
C ASP A 77 -12.48 -15.15 -12.08
N ASN A 78 -12.79 -13.93 -11.64
CA ASN A 78 -13.07 -12.80 -12.50
C ASN A 78 -11.76 -12.09 -12.92
N ILE A 79 -11.50 -12.09 -14.22
CA ILE A 79 -10.36 -11.38 -14.83
C ILE A 79 -10.93 -10.17 -15.57
N GLU A 80 -10.50 -8.97 -15.18
CA GLU A 80 -11.00 -7.73 -15.75
C GLU A 80 -9.93 -7.02 -16.58
N PRO A 81 -10.29 -6.36 -17.71
CA PRO A 81 -9.37 -5.52 -18.45
C PRO A 81 -8.88 -4.36 -17.57
N ASP A 82 -7.57 -4.20 -17.46
CA ASP A 82 -6.94 -3.13 -16.69
C ASP A 82 -5.62 -2.71 -17.35
N LYS A 83 -5.61 -1.51 -17.92
CA LYS A 83 -4.47 -0.96 -18.65
C LYS A 83 -3.29 -0.53 -17.76
N ASP A 84 -3.51 -0.40 -16.45
CA ASP A 84 -2.47 -0.02 -15.49
C ASP A 84 -1.57 -1.20 -15.11
N PHE A 85 -1.94 -2.42 -15.56
CA PHE A 85 -1.12 -3.61 -15.43
C PHE A 85 -0.43 -3.99 -16.75
N PRO A 86 0.81 -4.49 -16.69
CA PRO A 86 1.57 -4.90 -17.89
C PRO A 86 0.87 -5.94 -18.77
N SER A 87 0.11 -6.87 -18.19
CA SER A 87 -0.65 -7.87 -18.94
C SER A 87 -1.91 -7.31 -19.60
N GLY A 88 -2.33 -6.08 -19.23
CA GLY A 88 -3.60 -5.49 -19.63
C GLY A 88 -4.81 -6.03 -18.87
N PHE A 89 -4.60 -6.84 -17.83
CA PHE A 89 -5.67 -7.47 -17.06
C PHE A 89 -5.34 -7.52 -15.56
N SER A 90 -6.38 -7.38 -14.74
CA SER A 90 -6.31 -7.58 -13.29
C SER A 90 -6.99 -8.86 -12.84
N ILE A 91 -6.60 -9.36 -11.67
CA ILE A 91 -7.25 -10.41 -10.90
C ILE A 91 -7.21 -10.05 -9.42
N GLY A 92 -8.28 -10.36 -8.68
CA GLY A 92 -8.35 -10.15 -7.24
C GLY A 92 -7.76 -11.30 -6.43
N THR A 93 -7.25 -11.01 -5.24
CA THR A 93 -7.10 -12.03 -4.21
C THR A 93 -8.42 -12.22 -3.49
N GLU A 94 -8.76 -13.47 -3.16
CA GLU A 94 -9.96 -13.77 -2.39
C GLU A 94 -9.85 -13.25 -0.95
N VAL A 95 -11.00 -13.18 -0.30
CA VAL A 95 -11.15 -12.83 1.10
C VAL A 95 -11.85 -13.95 1.85
N TYR A 96 -11.59 -14.07 3.14
CA TYR A 96 -12.31 -14.98 4.02
C TYR A 96 -12.86 -14.22 5.25
N THR A 97 -13.77 -14.82 5.96
CA THR A 97 -14.28 -14.25 7.22
C THR A 97 -13.59 -14.96 8.38
N ASP A 98 -12.92 -14.20 9.23
CA ASP A 98 -12.24 -14.72 10.43
C ASP A 98 -13.25 -15.17 11.52
N SER A 99 -12.74 -15.77 12.58
CA SER A 99 -13.57 -16.26 13.72
C SER A 99 -14.30 -15.14 14.47
N LYS A 100 -13.92 -13.87 14.25
CA LYS A 100 -14.55 -12.68 14.84
C LYS A 100 -15.60 -12.04 13.92
N GLY A 101 -15.76 -12.56 12.70
CA GLY A 101 -16.69 -12.05 11.70
C GLY A 101 -16.12 -10.93 10.82
N ASN A 102 -14.80 -10.66 10.87
CA ASN A 102 -14.17 -9.66 10.02
C ASN A 102 -13.74 -10.26 8.69
N THR A 103 -13.90 -9.50 7.61
CA THR A 103 -13.34 -9.85 6.30
C THR A 103 -11.84 -9.68 6.32
N GLN A 104 -11.10 -10.64 5.75
CA GLN A 104 -9.65 -10.66 5.70
C GLN A 104 -9.18 -11.12 4.32
N CYS A 105 -8.11 -10.52 3.79
CA CYS A 105 -7.41 -11.08 2.63
C CYS A 105 -6.99 -12.53 2.94
N ILE A 106 -7.13 -13.41 1.95
CA ILE A 106 -6.78 -14.84 2.06
C ILE A 106 -5.36 -15.09 2.63
N PHE A 107 -4.44 -14.17 2.36
CA PHE A 107 -3.05 -14.23 2.84
C PHE A 107 -2.80 -13.54 4.19
N LYS A 108 -3.79 -12.88 4.79
CA LYS A 108 -3.66 -12.27 6.12
C LYS A 108 -3.98 -13.31 7.19
N ASP A 109 -3.07 -13.49 8.16
CA ASP A 109 -3.24 -14.42 9.25
C ASP A 109 -3.89 -13.76 10.48
N LYS A 110 -4.21 -14.55 11.51
CA LYS A 110 -4.82 -14.09 12.77
C LYS A 110 -3.96 -13.11 13.59
N ASN A 111 -2.68 -12.95 13.25
CA ASN A 111 -1.75 -12.01 13.88
C ASN A 111 -1.53 -10.77 13.00
N ASP A 112 -2.39 -10.57 12.00
CA ASP A 112 -2.37 -9.45 11.05
C ASP A 112 -1.17 -9.46 10.07
N PHE A 113 -0.42 -10.58 9.97
CA PHE A 113 0.70 -10.73 9.05
C PHE A 113 0.27 -11.31 7.70
N CYS A 114 0.90 -10.83 6.63
CA CYS A 114 0.73 -11.39 5.29
C CYS A 114 1.57 -12.67 5.13
N SER A 115 0.95 -13.82 4.88
CA SER A 115 1.64 -15.11 4.69
C SER A 115 2.65 -15.08 3.55
N ILE A 116 2.41 -14.29 2.48
CA ILE A 116 3.39 -14.09 1.40
C ILE A 116 4.66 -13.42 1.95
N GLN A 117 4.50 -12.39 2.79
CA GLN A 117 5.63 -11.67 3.39
C GLN A 117 6.35 -12.52 4.44
N VAL A 118 5.60 -13.25 5.28
CA VAL A 118 6.17 -14.20 6.27
C VAL A 118 6.98 -15.28 5.57
N MET A 119 6.45 -15.86 4.49
CA MET A 119 7.15 -16.86 3.70
C MET A 119 8.44 -16.29 3.11
N SER A 120 8.40 -15.11 2.47
CA SER A 120 9.60 -14.48 1.90
C SER A 120 10.70 -14.33 2.95
N THR A 121 10.37 -13.83 4.13
CA THR A 121 11.33 -13.66 5.23
C THR A 121 11.86 -15.00 5.74
N LYS A 122 10.99 -16.00 5.93
CA LYS A 122 11.38 -17.35 6.38
C LYS A 122 12.41 -18.00 5.44
N TYR A 123 12.30 -17.72 4.15
CA TYR A 123 13.20 -18.27 3.12
C TYR A 123 14.34 -17.32 2.73
N ASN A 124 14.69 -16.37 3.59
CA ASN A 124 15.80 -15.40 3.40
C ASN A 124 15.67 -14.58 2.10
N MET A 125 14.45 -14.35 1.65
CA MET A 125 14.15 -13.39 0.58
C MET A 125 13.80 -12.03 1.17
N HIS A 126 13.88 -10.98 0.37
CA HIS A 126 13.36 -9.68 0.79
C HIS A 126 11.86 -9.81 1.11
N LYS A 127 11.40 -9.15 2.18
CA LYS A 127 10.01 -9.22 2.68
C LYS A 127 8.93 -8.99 1.60
N TRP A 128 9.28 -8.28 0.54
CA TRP A 128 8.39 -7.92 -0.55
C TRP A 128 8.65 -8.65 -1.88
N SER A 129 9.58 -9.61 -1.93
CA SER A 129 10.03 -10.25 -3.18
C SER A 129 8.93 -10.77 -4.08
N ILE A 130 7.86 -11.32 -3.48
CA ILE A 130 6.71 -11.86 -4.22
C ILE A 130 5.36 -11.28 -3.73
N LYS A 131 5.41 -10.15 -3.01
CA LYS A 131 4.20 -9.46 -2.58
C LYS A 131 3.66 -8.60 -3.73
N PRO A 132 2.34 -8.59 -4.01
CA PRO A 132 1.78 -7.74 -5.05
C PRO A 132 2.13 -6.27 -4.86
N LYS A 133 2.40 -5.58 -5.97
CA LYS A 133 2.84 -4.18 -5.98
C LYS A 133 1.95 -3.27 -5.12
N TYR A 134 0.63 -3.37 -5.29
CA TYR A 134 -0.29 -2.51 -4.53
C TYR A 134 -0.35 -2.85 -3.05
N CYS A 135 -0.09 -4.10 -2.65
CA CYS A 135 0.08 -4.43 -1.22
C CYS A 135 1.33 -3.83 -0.59
N ILE A 136 2.37 -3.55 -1.39
CA ILE A 136 3.59 -2.89 -0.92
C ILE A 136 3.36 -1.39 -0.85
N PHE A 137 2.75 -0.85 -1.89
CA PHE A 137 2.75 0.56 -2.22
C PHE A 137 1.59 1.35 -1.60
N TYR A 138 0.54 0.67 -1.12
CA TYR A 138 -0.60 1.31 -0.49
C TYR A 138 -0.18 2.15 0.75
N PRO A 139 -0.66 3.38 0.92
CA PRO A 139 -1.76 4.02 0.20
C PRO A 139 -1.34 4.80 -1.04
N LEU A 140 -0.10 4.72 -1.49
CA LEU A 140 0.24 5.21 -2.82
C LEU A 140 -0.29 4.24 -3.88
N THR A 141 -0.67 4.79 -5.02
CA THR A 141 -1.15 4.02 -6.16
C THR A 141 -0.70 4.66 -7.47
N ILE A 142 -0.75 3.89 -8.57
CA ILE A 142 -0.51 4.40 -9.92
C ILE A 142 -1.75 4.07 -10.73
N VAL A 143 -2.48 5.10 -11.13
CA VAL A 143 -3.70 5.02 -11.94
C VAL A 143 -3.54 5.91 -13.15
N ASP A 144 -3.85 5.41 -14.35
CA ASP A 144 -3.67 6.16 -15.60
C ASP A 144 -2.24 6.72 -15.78
N ASN A 145 -1.23 5.95 -15.34
CA ASN A 145 0.17 6.36 -15.32
C ASN A 145 0.44 7.61 -14.47
N ILE A 146 -0.34 7.81 -13.41
CA ILE A 146 -0.20 8.91 -12.44
C ILE A 146 0.10 8.31 -11.07
N LEU A 147 1.26 8.62 -10.49
CA LEU A 147 1.56 8.32 -9.10
C LEU A 147 0.75 9.26 -8.21
N THR A 148 -0.13 8.71 -7.40
CA THR A 148 -1.07 9.47 -6.55
C THR A 148 -1.30 8.77 -5.21
N TYR A 149 -2.15 9.35 -4.38
CA TYR A 149 -2.60 8.80 -3.11
C TYR A 149 -4.03 8.27 -3.25
N ASP A 150 -4.28 7.06 -2.77
CA ASP A 150 -5.60 6.44 -2.77
C ASP A 150 -6.46 7.02 -1.63
N THR A 151 -7.10 8.14 -1.91
CA THR A 151 -7.96 8.83 -0.95
C THR A 151 -9.23 8.02 -0.66
N GLU A 152 -9.78 7.36 -1.68
CA GLU A 152 -11.07 6.67 -1.59
C GLU A 152 -11.01 5.49 -0.59
N HIS A 153 -10.02 4.61 -0.74
CA HIS A 153 -9.93 3.43 0.13
C HIS A 153 -9.24 3.72 1.46
N SER A 154 -8.55 4.86 1.60
CA SER A 154 -7.89 5.24 2.86
C SER A 154 -8.83 5.91 3.86
N VAL A 155 -10.02 6.33 3.46
CA VAL A 155 -10.97 7.07 4.30
C VAL A 155 -11.40 6.30 5.55
N ASP A 156 -11.57 4.98 5.43
CA ASP A 156 -12.07 4.12 6.50
C ASP A 156 -10.96 3.53 7.39
N LEU A 157 -9.69 3.86 7.14
CA LEU A 157 -8.59 3.31 7.94
C LEU A 157 -8.44 4.09 9.25
N ASN A 158 -8.53 3.39 10.38
CA ASN A 158 -8.60 3.99 11.71
C ASN A 158 -7.26 4.49 12.29
N TYR A 159 -6.14 4.26 11.60
CA TYR A 159 -4.81 4.72 12.05
C TYR A 159 -4.14 5.65 11.04
N CYS A 160 -4.01 5.21 9.80
CA CYS A 160 -3.32 5.95 8.74
C CYS A 160 -4.26 6.62 7.72
N GLY A 161 -5.57 6.50 7.93
CA GLY A 161 -6.59 7.06 7.04
C GLY A 161 -6.64 8.58 7.05
N VAL A 162 -7.15 9.17 5.98
CA VAL A 162 -7.24 10.63 5.80
C VAL A 162 -8.05 11.34 6.90
N ASN A 163 -8.93 10.61 7.57
CA ASN A 163 -9.77 11.12 8.66
C ASN A 163 -9.07 11.18 10.02
N HIS A 164 -7.79 10.74 10.11
CA HIS A 164 -6.99 10.70 11.32
C HIS A 164 -5.73 11.58 11.25
N PRO A 165 -5.87 12.89 10.91
CA PRO A 165 -4.73 13.79 10.74
C PRO A 165 -3.90 13.97 12.03
N GLU A 166 -4.47 13.66 13.19
CA GLU A 166 -3.79 13.67 14.49
C GLU A 166 -2.63 12.67 14.58
N ASN A 167 -2.65 11.61 13.76
CA ASN A 167 -1.61 10.60 13.71
C ASN A 167 -0.48 10.94 12.71
N PHE A 168 -0.66 11.98 11.90
CA PHE A 168 0.27 12.31 10.84
C PHE A 168 1.49 13.07 11.35
N SER A 169 2.67 12.69 10.84
CA SER A 169 3.94 13.32 11.22
C SER A 169 4.77 13.81 10.03
N GLN A 170 4.46 13.34 8.83
CA GLN A 170 5.23 13.62 7.62
C GLN A 170 4.38 13.41 6.36
N PRO A 171 4.80 13.90 5.19
CA PRO A 171 4.11 13.60 3.93
C PRO A 171 4.18 12.12 3.60
N VAL A 172 3.14 11.61 2.91
CA VAL A 172 3.05 10.18 2.57
C VAL A 172 4.24 9.69 1.75
N PHE A 173 4.80 10.48 0.82
CA PHE A 173 5.96 10.06 0.03
C PHE A 173 7.23 9.87 0.88
N GLU A 174 7.40 10.64 1.96
CA GLU A 174 8.51 10.48 2.91
C GLU A 174 8.30 9.24 3.78
N ALA A 175 7.08 9.04 4.27
CA ALA A 175 6.71 7.87 5.07
C ALA A 175 6.90 6.57 4.28
N MET A 176 6.59 6.59 2.98
CA MET A 176 6.64 5.45 2.06
C MET A 176 7.97 5.36 1.28
N ARG A 177 9.05 5.88 1.86
CA ARG A 177 10.35 5.92 1.20
C ARG A 177 10.85 4.55 0.75
N GLU A 178 10.81 3.56 1.65
CA GLU A 178 11.31 2.22 1.35
C GLU A 178 10.50 1.55 0.24
N GLU A 179 9.18 1.73 0.28
CA GLU A 179 8.23 1.20 -0.69
C GLU A 179 8.44 1.86 -2.07
N ILE A 180 8.61 3.19 -2.11
CA ILE A 180 8.91 3.91 -3.36
C ILE A 180 10.23 3.42 -3.95
N ILE A 181 11.28 3.30 -3.14
CA ILE A 181 12.57 2.78 -3.59
C ILE A 181 12.45 1.36 -4.12
N PHE A 182 11.73 0.50 -3.41
CA PHE A 182 11.55 -0.89 -3.83
C PHE A 182 10.76 -1.03 -5.13
N VAL A 183 9.70 -0.23 -5.31
CA VAL A 183 8.77 -0.36 -6.46
C VAL A 183 9.23 0.46 -7.67
N LEU A 184 9.77 1.66 -7.45
CA LEU A 184 10.10 2.65 -8.49
C LEU A 184 11.59 2.95 -8.62
N GLY A 185 12.39 2.49 -7.67
CA GLY A 185 13.85 2.68 -7.64
C GLY A 185 14.31 3.95 -6.93
N ASP A 186 15.57 3.94 -6.49
CA ASP A 186 16.23 5.08 -5.81
C ASP A 186 16.19 6.37 -6.63
N GLU A 187 16.34 6.26 -7.95
CA GLU A 187 16.32 7.42 -8.85
C GLU A 187 14.99 8.17 -8.79
N CYS A 188 13.87 7.41 -8.74
CA CYS A 188 12.54 8.01 -8.61
C CYS A 188 12.39 8.70 -7.25
N TYR A 189 12.76 8.03 -6.15
CA TYR A 189 12.65 8.64 -4.83
C TYR A 189 13.50 9.92 -4.71
N ASN A 190 14.75 9.90 -5.18
CA ASN A 190 15.62 11.05 -5.14
C ASN A 190 15.05 12.24 -5.94
N PHE A 191 14.49 11.97 -7.12
CA PHE A 191 13.80 12.97 -7.93
C PHE A 191 12.61 13.61 -7.20
N LEU A 192 11.76 12.79 -6.57
CA LEU A 192 10.61 13.25 -5.76
C LEU A 192 11.09 14.07 -4.56
N HIS A 193 12.13 13.62 -3.87
CA HIS A 193 12.68 14.28 -2.69
C HIS A 193 13.28 15.65 -3.03
N GLU A 194 14.06 15.76 -4.10
CA GLU A 194 14.60 17.05 -4.57
C GLU A 194 13.47 18.05 -4.88
N TYR A 195 12.43 17.58 -5.57
CA TYR A 195 11.27 18.42 -5.88
C TYR A 195 10.53 18.88 -4.62
N TYR A 196 10.31 17.97 -3.67
CA TYR A 196 9.68 18.26 -2.37
C TYR A 196 10.49 19.31 -1.59
N MET A 197 11.80 19.11 -1.45
CA MET A 197 12.69 20.02 -0.73
C MET A 197 12.62 21.43 -1.28
N LYS A 198 12.53 21.57 -2.60
CA LYS A 198 12.46 22.86 -3.28
C LYS A 198 11.10 23.55 -3.15
N ASN A 199 9.98 22.80 -3.14
CA ASN A 199 8.66 23.39 -3.38
C ASN A 199 7.68 23.26 -2.20
N TYR A 200 7.89 22.28 -1.29
CA TYR A 200 6.90 21.90 -0.26
C TYR A 200 7.43 21.88 1.16
N LYS A 201 8.71 21.64 1.39
CA LYS A 201 9.28 21.44 2.74
C LYS A 201 8.88 22.55 3.72
N GLN A 202 8.96 23.83 3.30
CA GLN A 202 8.62 24.95 4.17
C GLN A 202 7.11 24.99 4.52
N LYS A 203 6.26 24.58 3.57
CA LYS A 203 4.80 24.58 3.75
C LYS A 203 4.33 23.50 4.72
N PHE A 204 4.97 22.33 4.68
CA PHE A 204 4.61 21.23 5.55
C PHE A 204 5.04 21.47 7.00
N GLN A 205 6.21 22.05 7.23
CA GLN A 205 6.71 22.40 8.56
C GLN A 205 5.84 23.45 9.29
N ILE A 206 5.14 24.33 8.57
CA ILE A 206 4.26 25.35 9.15
C ILE A 206 2.95 24.74 9.69
N GLN A 207 2.51 23.60 9.18
CA GLN A 207 1.26 22.96 9.62
C GLN A 207 1.40 22.06 10.86
N ILE A 208 2.58 21.47 11.09
CA ILE A 208 2.84 20.58 12.23
C ILE A 208 2.85 21.30 13.60
N PRO A 209 3.45 22.49 13.79
CA PRO A 209 3.50 23.15 15.09
C PRO A 209 2.14 23.56 15.64
N GLU A 210 1.16 23.88 14.80
CA GLU A 210 -0.18 24.28 15.28
C GLU A 210 -0.99 23.10 15.82
N ILE A 211 -0.76 21.91 15.32
CA ILE A 211 -1.46 20.68 15.76
C ILE A 211 -0.91 20.21 17.12
N ILE A 212 0.42 20.29 17.31
CA ILE A 212 1.08 19.84 18.55
C ILE A 212 0.76 20.77 19.74
N HIS A 213 0.60 22.07 19.51
CA HIS A 213 0.27 23.01 20.60
C HIS A 213 -1.19 22.93 21.07
N LYS A 214 -2.12 22.36 20.28
CA LYS A 214 -3.54 22.23 20.72
C LYS A 214 -3.82 20.99 21.56
N THR A 215 -2.94 19.99 21.55
CA THR A 215 -3.11 18.75 22.33
C THR A 215 -2.44 18.75 23.71
N ASN A 216 -1.61 19.76 24.05
CA ASN A 216 -0.90 19.82 25.33
C ASN A 216 -1.54 20.77 26.38
N ILE A 217 -2.78 21.24 26.17
CA ILE A 217 -3.51 22.04 27.19
C ILE A 217 -4.90 21.44 27.38
N ARG A 218 -4.94 20.30 28.12
CA ARG A 218 -6.06 19.97 29.03
C ARG A 218 -5.65 18.87 30.02
#